data_20af11c5727eb71e08a92c7a15cc1d96
#
_entry.id   20af11c5727eb71e08a92c7a15cc1d96
#
_cell.length_a   1.000
_cell.length_b   1.000
_cell.length_c   1.000
_cell.angle_alpha   90.00
_cell.angle_beta   90.00
_cell.angle_gamma   90.00
#
_symmetry.space_group_name_H-M   'P 1'
#
loop_
_entity.id
_entity.type
_entity.pdbx_description
1 polymer ?
#
loop_
_entity_poly.entity_id
_entity_poly.type
_entity_poly.pdbx_seq_one_letter_code
_entity_poly.pdbx_strand_id
1 'polypeptide(L)'
;MKYIAVLGRLPKISLAEIQAIYDQNAKLIGPELAAFETNKAVSIDRLGGSIKLAQIFESNFRELAEMINTKKPEGKITIGVSSYALNSNHKNKNKKSAVENLVRRKAMELKSLLKKLGRNVRVVEARGPEISSATAFHNNLGEKPGSEEVILVGSETYLSLGVQNIDKYRERDQLRPARDAKVGMLPPKLAQILINFGGEIDESKKILDPFCGTGVVLQEALILGQPVIGSDLNPRMMEYTKKNLDWLLEKKARFFNVKPELVEQKNQFLNSIYTGDATDFVWPKASEIGLVACECFLGSPMSKPPVEIKLKDEKQNCKRIILGFLKNLAKQIEDDTPVVIAVPAWLREDGSYSRLSIIDEITDMGYNLAKFQGLSQSDMIYYREGQIVAREIIVLRKSKAKNVTC
;
A
#
# COMPACT_ATOMS: atom_id res chain seq x y z
N MET A 1 15.70 11.26 -9.73
CA MET A 1 16.20 11.41 -8.35
C MET A 1 16.20 10.06 -7.66
N LYS A 2 17.17 9.80 -6.77
CA LYS A 2 17.29 8.53 -6.04
C LYS A 2 16.59 8.60 -4.69
N TYR A 3 15.82 7.57 -4.38
CA TYR A 3 15.04 7.44 -3.16
C TYR A 3 15.27 6.08 -2.50
N ILE A 4 14.98 6.02 -1.19
CA ILE A 4 14.79 4.77 -0.46
C ILE A 4 13.42 4.75 0.21
N ALA A 5 12.84 3.57 0.30
CA ALA A 5 11.67 3.30 1.12
C ALA A 5 12.04 2.29 2.21
N VAL A 6 11.70 2.61 3.45
CA VAL A 6 11.68 1.63 4.54
C VAL A 6 10.38 0.87 4.44
N LEU A 7 10.48 -0.43 4.25
CA LEU A 7 9.37 -1.30 3.91
C LEU A 7 8.66 -1.81 5.17
N GLY A 8 7.38 -2.11 5.02
CA GLY A 8 6.60 -2.76 6.05
C GLY A 8 6.87 -4.26 6.15
N ARG A 9 5.99 -4.95 6.87
CA ARG A 9 6.13 -6.36 7.23
C ARG A 9 6.33 -7.34 6.05
N LEU A 10 5.83 -7.00 4.87
CA LEU A 10 5.93 -7.83 3.66
C LEU A 10 6.77 -7.11 2.59
N PRO A 11 8.11 -7.12 2.71
CA PRO A 11 9.00 -6.29 1.88
C PRO A 11 8.84 -6.55 0.38
N LYS A 12 8.58 -7.78 -0.05
CA LYS A 12 8.41 -8.14 -1.45
C LYS A 12 7.15 -7.55 -2.06
N ILE A 13 6.03 -7.55 -1.34
CA ILE A 13 4.79 -6.88 -1.76
C ILE A 13 5.00 -5.37 -1.81
N SER A 14 5.68 -4.80 -0.82
CA SER A 14 6.00 -3.37 -0.80
C SER A 14 6.94 -2.96 -1.94
N LEU A 15 7.91 -3.82 -2.30
CA LEU A 15 8.75 -3.61 -3.48
C LEU A 15 7.92 -3.63 -4.77
N ALA A 16 7.05 -4.63 -4.94
CA ALA A 16 6.17 -4.71 -6.11
C ALA A 16 5.26 -3.48 -6.24
N GLU A 17 4.77 -2.93 -5.12
CA GLU A 17 4.01 -1.68 -5.10
C GLU A 17 4.84 -0.50 -5.63
N ILE A 18 6.10 -0.36 -5.20
CA ILE A 18 7.01 0.68 -5.70
C ILE A 18 7.29 0.47 -7.20
N GLN A 19 7.49 -0.78 -7.64
CA GLN A 19 7.70 -1.10 -9.05
C GLN A 19 6.49 -0.73 -9.91
N ALA A 20 5.29 -0.90 -9.40
CA ALA A 20 4.06 -0.59 -10.13
C ALA A 20 3.86 0.91 -10.37
N ILE A 21 4.24 1.77 -9.43
CA ILE A 21 3.87 3.19 -9.46
C ILE A 21 5.03 4.15 -9.70
N TYR A 22 6.25 3.82 -9.29
CA TYR A 22 7.39 4.74 -9.36
C TYR A 22 8.50 4.29 -10.30
N ASP A 23 9.00 3.06 -10.15
CA ASP A 23 10.16 2.58 -10.89
C ASP A 23 10.16 1.05 -11.00
N GLN A 24 9.91 0.54 -12.20
CA GLN A 24 9.92 -0.91 -12.47
C GLN A 24 11.26 -1.59 -12.13
N ASN A 25 12.36 -0.84 -12.05
CA ASN A 25 13.70 -1.34 -11.71
C ASN A 25 14.01 -1.20 -10.21
N ALA A 26 13.06 -0.77 -9.38
CA ALA A 26 13.23 -0.72 -7.94
C ALA A 26 13.68 -2.09 -7.40
N LYS A 27 14.58 -2.09 -6.43
CA LYS A 27 15.17 -3.31 -5.88
C LYS A 27 15.34 -3.27 -4.37
N LEU A 28 15.29 -4.43 -3.74
CA LEU A 28 15.70 -4.56 -2.34
C LEU A 28 17.20 -4.33 -2.23
N ILE A 29 17.60 -3.44 -1.32
CA ILE A 29 18.99 -3.18 -0.95
C ILE A 29 19.31 -3.61 0.49
N GLY A 30 18.31 -4.08 1.21
CA GLY A 30 18.39 -4.60 2.56
C GLY A 30 17.12 -5.37 2.92
N PRO A 31 17.06 -5.95 4.14
CA PRO A 31 15.88 -6.73 4.56
C PRO A 31 14.59 -5.93 4.57
N GLU A 32 14.69 -4.63 4.88
CA GLU A 32 13.56 -3.71 5.03
C GLU A 32 13.71 -2.45 4.18
N LEU A 33 14.60 -2.48 3.18
CA LEU A 33 14.89 -1.31 2.33
C LEU A 33 14.71 -1.63 0.86
N ALA A 34 14.02 -0.76 0.15
CA ALA A 34 14.04 -0.67 -1.30
C ALA A 34 14.69 0.62 -1.76
N ALA A 35 15.49 0.56 -2.83
CA ALA A 35 15.99 1.71 -3.56
C ALA A 35 15.31 1.81 -4.92
N PHE A 36 15.01 3.03 -5.36
CA PHE A 36 14.39 3.32 -6.64
C PHE A 36 14.75 4.73 -7.13
N GLU A 37 14.57 4.95 -8.43
CA GLU A 37 14.79 6.25 -9.05
C GLU A 37 13.55 6.68 -9.81
N THR A 38 13.15 7.93 -9.65
CA THR A 38 11.99 8.47 -10.35
C THR A 38 12.07 9.99 -10.48
N ASN A 39 11.41 10.53 -11.50
CA ASN A 39 11.14 11.96 -11.66
C ASN A 39 9.70 12.33 -11.26
N LYS A 40 8.88 11.34 -10.88
CA LYS A 40 7.52 11.55 -10.39
C LYS A 40 7.56 12.15 -8.99
N ALA A 41 6.51 12.89 -8.64
CA ALA A 41 6.30 13.30 -7.24
C ALA A 41 6.09 12.08 -6.35
N VAL A 42 6.90 11.96 -5.30
CA VAL A 42 6.83 10.84 -4.37
C VAL A 42 6.16 11.26 -3.06
N SER A 43 5.33 10.38 -2.51
CA SER A 43 4.66 10.61 -1.23
C SER A 43 4.53 9.32 -0.45
N ILE A 44 4.81 9.37 0.87
CA ILE A 44 4.58 8.23 1.76
C ILE A 44 3.08 7.93 1.91
N ASP A 45 2.21 8.93 1.82
CA ASP A 45 0.75 8.75 1.88
C ASP A 45 0.20 7.95 0.69
N ARG A 46 0.96 7.85 -0.42
CA ARG A 46 0.63 7.01 -1.58
C ARG A 46 0.92 5.53 -1.35
N LEU A 47 1.85 5.18 -0.43
CA LEU A 47 2.38 3.83 -0.27
C LEU A 47 1.73 3.08 0.90
N GLY A 48 0.98 2.02 0.62
CA GLY A 48 0.37 1.13 1.63
C GLY A 48 1.40 0.21 2.30
N GLY A 49 2.40 -0.23 1.55
CA GLY A 49 3.41 -1.21 1.98
C GLY A 49 4.66 -0.62 2.62
N SER A 50 4.90 0.69 2.51
CA SER A 50 6.08 1.36 3.06
C SER A 50 5.77 2.14 4.32
N ILE A 51 6.74 2.29 5.22
CA ILE A 51 6.57 2.98 6.51
C ILE A 51 7.32 4.31 6.59
N LYS A 52 8.41 4.47 5.82
CA LYS A 52 9.13 5.74 5.64
C LYS A 52 9.59 5.88 4.20
N LEU A 53 9.75 7.11 3.77
CA LEU A 53 10.30 7.47 2.48
C LEU A 53 11.41 8.50 2.67
N ALA A 54 12.52 8.36 1.95
CA ALA A 54 13.62 9.31 2.03
C ALA A 54 14.29 9.50 0.67
N GLN A 55 14.84 10.70 0.47
CA GLN A 55 15.55 11.10 -0.73
C GLN A 55 17.04 11.19 -0.45
N ILE A 56 17.87 10.83 -1.42
CA ILE A 56 19.33 10.96 -1.31
C ILE A 56 19.72 12.42 -1.05
N PHE A 57 20.72 12.59 -0.20
CA PHE A 57 21.40 13.84 0.06
C PHE A 57 22.88 13.68 -0.30
N GLU A 58 23.29 14.24 -1.42
CA GLU A 58 24.60 14.02 -2.05
C GLU A 58 25.70 14.97 -1.52
N SER A 59 25.55 15.46 -0.29
CA SER A 59 26.51 16.41 0.27
C SER A 59 26.92 16.06 1.71
N ASN A 60 27.74 16.89 2.33
CA ASN A 60 28.27 16.69 3.66
C ASN A 60 27.33 17.22 4.77
N PHE A 61 27.63 16.87 6.01
CA PHE A 61 26.82 17.26 7.19
C PHE A 61 26.82 18.77 7.46
N ARG A 62 27.82 19.54 6.98
CA ARG A 62 27.80 21.01 7.10
C ARG A 62 26.76 21.61 6.19
N GLU A 63 26.74 21.24 4.92
CA GLU A 63 25.73 21.68 3.95
C GLU A 63 24.34 21.22 4.34
N LEU A 64 24.23 20.02 4.93
CA LEU A 64 22.99 19.54 5.51
C LEU A 64 22.47 20.45 6.63
N ALA A 65 23.36 20.89 7.54
CA ALA A 65 22.99 21.80 8.61
C ALA A 65 22.57 23.18 8.08
N GLU A 66 23.26 23.70 7.08
CA GLU A 66 22.93 24.96 6.40
C GLU A 66 21.57 24.87 5.70
N MET A 67 21.29 23.76 4.98
CA MET A 67 20.01 23.54 4.34
C MET A 67 18.86 23.46 5.37
N ILE A 68 19.02 22.71 6.46
CA ILE A 68 18.01 22.62 7.54
C ILE A 68 17.76 23.99 8.15
N ASN A 69 18.83 24.78 8.38
CA ASN A 69 18.74 26.13 8.91
C ASN A 69 17.97 27.06 7.95
N THR A 70 18.21 26.97 6.64
CA THR A 70 17.52 27.76 5.61
C THR A 70 16.04 27.39 5.52
N LYS A 71 15.70 26.08 5.58
CA LYS A 71 14.29 25.62 5.56
C LYS A 71 13.48 26.14 6.75
N LYS A 72 14.12 26.38 7.89
CA LYS A 72 13.47 26.92 9.09
C LYS A 72 14.38 27.95 9.77
N PRO A 73 14.36 29.21 9.35
CA PRO A 73 15.28 30.24 9.84
C PRO A 73 15.06 30.57 11.32
N GLU A 74 13.87 30.35 11.87
CA GLU A 74 13.53 30.68 13.25
C GLU A 74 13.00 29.49 14.04
N GLY A 75 13.03 29.60 15.38
CA GLY A 75 12.50 28.61 16.32
C GLY A 75 13.38 27.39 16.51
N LYS A 76 12.86 26.41 17.20
CA LYS A 76 13.57 25.17 17.58
C LYS A 76 13.62 24.18 16.40
N ILE A 77 14.80 23.62 16.16
CA ILE A 77 15.00 22.51 15.21
C ILE A 77 14.95 21.18 15.96
N THR A 78 14.29 20.18 15.39
CA THR A 78 14.26 18.81 15.88
C THR A 78 14.94 17.92 14.87
N ILE A 79 15.92 17.13 15.28
CA ILE A 79 16.64 16.22 14.41
C ILE A 79 16.62 14.80 14.95
N GLY A 80 16.59 13.84 14.07
CA GLY A 80 16.81 12.42 14.35
C GLY A 80 17.82 11.85 13.39
N VAL A 81 18.52 10.80 13.80
CA VAL A 81 19.40 10.02 12.92
C VAL A 81 19.04 8.56 13.06
N SER A 82 18.91 7.87 11.93
CA SER A 82 18.68 6.43 11.85
C SER A 82 19.72 5.79 10.94
N SER A 83 20.00 4.51 11.14
CA SER A 83 20.84 3.72 10.24
C SER A 83 20.16 2.41 9.92
N TYR A 84 20.05 2.08 8.65
CA TYR A 84 19.48 0.83 8.16
C TYR A 84 20.55 -0.04 7.50
N ALA A 85 20.41 -1.36 7.68
CA ALA A 85 21.36 -2.32 7.15
C ALA A 85 21.14 -2.67 5.69
N LEU A 86 22.25 -2.80 4.95
CA LEU A 86 22.25 -3.35 3.59
C LEU A 86 22.19 -4.90 3.58
N ASN A 87 22.58 -5.56 4.67
CA ASN A 87 22.64 -7.04 4.77
C ASN A 87 22.01 -7.53 6.07
N SER A 88 21.46 -8.74 6.06
CA SER A 88 20.80 -9.40 7.20
C SER A 88 21.71 -9.76 8.40
N ASN A 89 22.98 -9.44 8.35
CA ASN A 89 24.00 -9.85 9.34
C ASN A 89 23.98 -9.08 10.67
N HIS A 90 22.89 -8.39 11.04
CA HIS A 90 22.79 -7.66 12.32
C HIS A 90 22.53 -8.51 13.57
N LYS A 91 22.53 -9.85 13.47
CA LYS A 91 22.38 -10.72 14.66
C LYS A 91 23.57 -10.67 15.63
N ASN A 92 24.71 -10.03 15.25
CA ASN A 92 25.87 -9.90 16.11
C ASN A 92 25.73 -8.66 17.02
N LYS A 93 25.63 -8.86 18.34
CA LYS A 93 25.48 -7.80 19.36
C LYS A 93 26.57 -6.71 19.27
N ASN A 94 27.81 -7.06 18.95
CA ASN A 94 28.91 -6.10 18.84
C ASN A 94 28.72 -5.15 17.63
N LYS A 95 28.21 -5.66 16.50
CA LYS A 95 27.88 -4.82 15.33
C LYS A 95 26.74 -3.86 15.61
N LYS A 96 25.72 -4.30 16.34
CA LYS A 96 24.58 -3.46 16.73
C LYS A 96 25.05 -2.27 17.59
N SER A 97 25.86 -2.50 18.60
CA SER A 97 26.41 -1.44 19.46
C SER A 97 27.27 -0.42 18.69
N ALA A 98 28.05 -0.89 17.71
CA ALA A 98 28.86 -0.01 16.86
C ALA A 98 27.99 0.92 15.99
N VAL A 99 26.88 0.40 15.45
CA VAL A 99 25.92 1.19 14.65
C VAL A 99 25.17 2.20 15.53
N GLU A 100 24.75 1.82 16.73
CA GLU A 100 24.12 2.73 17.69
C GLU A 100 25.07 3.90 18.08
N ASN A 101 26.34 3.60 18.30
CA ASN A 101 27.36 4.62 18.56
C ASN A 101 27.58 5.54 17.35
N LEU A 102 27.57 5.00 16.13
CA LEU A 102 27.65 5.79 14.91
C LEU A 102 26.47 6.76 14.80
N VAL A 103 25.23 6.28 14.98
CA VAL A 103 23.99 7.08 14.95
C VAL A 103 24.06 8.21 15.96
N ARG A 104 24.43 7.91 17.22
CA ARG A 104 24.58 8.92 18.28
C ARG A 104 25.65 9.95 17.92
N ARG A 105 26.81 9.53 17.45
CA ARG A 105 27.88 10.43 17.04
C ARG A 105 27.43 11.37 15.91
N LYS A 106 26.75 10.83 14.88
CA LYS A 106 26.24 11.62 13.75
C LYS A 106 25.13 12.59 14.16
N ALA A 107 24.26 12.21 15.08
CA ALA A 107 23.28 13.12 15.65
C ALA A 107 23.91 14.28 16.42
N MET A 108 24.95 14.01 17.21
CA MET A 108 25.67 15.05 17.96
C MET A 108 26.53 15.94 17.06
N GLU A 109 27.11 15.40 15.98
CA GLU A 109 27.80 16.15 14.94
C GLU A 109 26.86 17.18 14.31
N LEU A 110 25.69 16.73 13.82
CA LEU A 110 24.68 17.61 13.21
C LEU A 110 24.15 18.66 14.21
N LYS A 111 23.89 18.27 15.46
CA LYS A 111 23.51 19.19 16.53
C LYS A 111 24.56 20.27 16.76
N SER A 112 25.84 19.91 16.76
CA SER A 112 26.95 20.85 16.95
C SER A 112 27.04 21.86 15.80
N LEU A 113 26.89 21.39 14.56
CA LEU A 113 26.89 22.26 13.36
C LEU A 113 25.73 23.25 13.40
N LEU A 114 24.52 22.79 13.70
CA LEU A 114 23.35 23.67 13.82
C LEU A 114 23.47 24.68 14.99
N LYS A 115 24.10 24.29 16.10
CA LYS A 115 24.39 25.21 17.21
C LYS A 115 25.39 26.31 16.80
N LYS A 116 26.39 25.99 16.00
CA LYS A 116 27.33 26.99 15.43
C LYS A 116 26.63 28.02 14.52
N LEU A 117 25.49 27.64 13.92
CA LEU A 117 24.60 28.52 13.17
C LEU A 117 23.60 29.27 14.08
N GLY A 118 23.79 29.26 15.40
CA GLY A 118 22.94 29.97 16.36
C GLY A 118 21.60 29.29 16.69
N ARG A 119 21.43 27.99 16.34
CA ARG A 119 20.14 27.32 16.45
C ARG A 119 19.94 26.57 17.76
N ASN A 120 18.72 26.60 18.29
CA ASN A 120 18.30 25.73 19.37
C ASN A 120 17.87 24.37 18.80
N VAL A 121 18.52 23.29 19.23
CA VAL A 121 18.38 21.96 18.61
C VAL A 121 18.00 20.89 19.64
N ARG A 122 16.91 20.17 19.37
CA ARG A 122 16.53 18.94 20.07
C ARG A 122 16.92 17.74 19.23
N VAL A 123 17.54 16.74 19.84
CA VAL A 123 17.78 15.43 19.23
C VAL A 123 16.70 14.47 19.71
N VAL A 124 16.08 13.75 18.78
CA VAL A 124 15.21 12.60 19.04
C VAL A 124 16.12 11.37 19.10
N GLU A 125 16.19 10.74 20.27
CA GLU A 125 17.02 9.56 20.48
C GLU A 125 16.32 8.30 19.98
N ALA A 126 17.05 7.47 19.23
CA ALA A 126 16.62 6.13 18.87
C ALA A 126 16.87 5.16 20.04
N ARG A 127 15.99 4.18 20.22
CA ARG A 127 16.19 3.05 21.16
C ARG A 127 16.98 1.90 20.53
N GLY A 128 17.67 2.15 19.45
CA GLY A 128 18.42 1.22 18.63
C GLY A 128 19.10 1.93 17.48
N PRO A 129 19.45 1.24 16.39
CA PRO A 129 20.04 1.86 15.21
C PRO A 129 19.09 2.82 14.47
N GLU A 130 17.77 2.60 14.58
CA GLU A 130 16.75 3.37 13.88
C GLU A 130 15.71 3.98 14.84
N ILE A 131 15.17 5.13 14.45
CA ILE A 131 14.00 5.74 15.09
C ILE A 131 12.77 5.00 14.60
N SER A 132 11.93 4.49 15.52
CA SER A 132 10.69 3.82 15.15
C SER A 132 9.75 4.75 14.39
N SER A 133 8.89 4.19 13.52
CA SER A 133 7.90 4.98 12.76
C SER A 133 6.97 5.78 13.68
N ALA A 134 6.56 5.21 14.83
CA ALA A 134 5.74 5.92 15.81
C ALA A 134 6.50 7.11 16.43
N THR A 135 7.77 6.94 16.80
CA THR A 135 8.60 8.04 17.33
C THR A 135 8.83 9.13 16.28
N ALA A 136 9.10 8.74 15.03
CA ALA A 136 9.25 9.68 13.92
C ALA A 136 7.96 10.47 13.68
N PHE A 137 6.81 9.79 13.62
CA PHE A 137 5.49 10.40 13.45
C PHE A 137 5.16 11.42 14.56
N HIS A 138 5.27 11.03 15.84
CA HIS A 138 4.97 11.93 16.95
C HIS A 138 5.94 13.13 17.09
N ASN A 139 7.10 13.06 16.47
CA ASN A 139 8.05 14.19 16.39
C ASN A 139 7.99 14.93 15.06
N ASN A 140 7.07 14.57 14.14
CA ASN A 140 6.88 15.11 12.80
C ASN A 140 8.18 15.09 11.95
N LEU A 141 9.02 14.06 12.13
CA LEU A 141 10.30 13.97 11.43
C LEU A 141 10.08 13.73 9.92
N GLY A 142 10.66 14.60 9.09
CA GLY A 142 10.50 14.58 7.64
C GLY A 142 9.21 15.23 7.13
N GLU A 143 8.27 15.60 8.02
CA GLU A 143 6.98 16.19 7.62
C GLU A 143 6.94 17.71 7.76
N LYS A 144 7.60 18.24 8.79
CA LYS A 144 7.59 19.68 9.06
C LYS A 144 8.98 20.29 8.87
N PRO A 145 9.08 21.48 8.27
CA PRO A 145 10.35 22.17 8.15
C PRO A 145 11.06 22.30 9.51
N GLY A 146 12.31 21.89 9.57
CA GLY A 146 13.12 21.87 10.80
C GLY A 146 12.82 20.74 11.76
N SER A 147 12.04 19.72 11.33
CA SER A 147 11.90 18.43 11.98
C SER A 147 12.38 17.35 11.03
N GLU A 148 13.67 17.03 11.06
CA GLU A 148 14.33 16.23 10.03
C GLU A 148 14.83 14.88 10.60
N GLU A 149 14.64 13.80 9.84
CA GLU A 149 15.32 12.53 10.10
C GLU A 149 16.35 12.29 9.01
N VAL A 150 17.59 12.12 9.43
CA VAL A 150 18.72 11.72 8.58
C VAL A 150 18.82 10.20 8.61
N ILE A 151 18.79 9.57 7.45
CA ILE A 151 18.87 8.12 7.33
C ILE A 151 20.20 7.75 6.68
N LEU A 152 20.98 6.93 7.37
CA LEU A 152 22.29 6.44 6.92
C LEU A 152 22.12 5.02 6.37
N VAL A 153 22.59 4.79 5.13
CA VAL A 153 22.58 3.48 4.47
C VAL A 153 23.93 3.23 3.82
N GLY A 154 24.75 2.40 4.44
CA GLY A 154 26.16 2.26 4.02
C GLY A 154 26.93 3.57 4.15
N SER A 155 27.48 4.07 3.03
CA SER A 155 28.14 5.38 2.94
C SER A 155 27.21 6.52 2.52
N GLU A 156 25.97 6.22 2.13
CA GLU A 156 25.01 7.19 1.63
C GLU A 156 24.19 7.82 2.76
N THR A 157 23.82 9.08 2.57
CA THR A 157 22.96 9.83 3.47
C THR A 157 21.66 10.17 2.75
N TYR A 158 20.55 9.98 3.44
CA TYR A 158 19.22 10.30 2.95
C TYR A 158 18.49 11.22 3.92
N LEU A 159 17.58 12.05 3.41
CA LEU A 159 16.66 12.84 4.22
C LEU A 159 15.26 12.25 4.13
N SER A 160 14.63 12.03 5.26
CA SER A 160 13.24 11.59 5.32
C SER A 160 12.32 12.62 4.68
N LEU A 161 11.43 12.14 3.83
CA LEU A 161 10.32 12.90 3.24
C LEU A 161 9.00 12.69 4.00
N GLY A 162 9.04 11.87 5.06
CA GLY A 162 7.90 11.58 5.91
C GLY A 162 7.82 10.12 6.33
N VAL A 163 6.91 9.90 7.26
CA VAL A 163 6.59 8.60 7.84
C VAL A 163 5.10 8.34 7.69
N GLN A 164 4.72 7.07 7.57
CA GLN A 164 3.32 6.69 7.45
C GLN A 164 2.46 7.23 8.59
N ASN A 165 1.38 7.93 8.27
CA ASN A 165 0.49 8.55 9.25
C ASN A 165 -0.39 7.51 9.92
N ILE A 166 0.02 7.09 11.14
CA ILE A 166 -0.66 6.05 11.91
C ILE A 166 -2.07 6.45 12.35
N ASP A 167 -2.31 7.74 12.60
CA ASP A 167 -3.63 8.24 13.01
C ASP A 167 -4.62 8.20 11.85
N LYS A 168 -4.20 8.60 10.64
CA LYS A 168 -5.03 8.46 9.44
C LYS A 168 -5.42 6.99 9.17
N TYR A 169 -4.49 6.03 9.34
CA TYR A 169 -4.81 4.60 9.18
C TYR A 169 -5.75 4.10 10.27
N ARG A 170 -5.53 4.48 11.54
CA ARG A 170 -6.41 4.13 12.65
C ARG A 170 -7.84 4.64 12.42
N GLU A 171 -7.98 5.89 11.97
CA GLU A 171 -9.28 6.51 11.70
C GLU A 171 -10.08 5.69 10.69
N ARG A 172 -9.50 5.35 9.52
CA ARG A 172 -10.21 4.65 8.45
C ARG A 172 -10.24 3.12 8.61
N ASP A 173 -9.44 2.54 9.51
CA ASP A 173 -9.51 1.12 9.84
C ASP A 173 -10.46 0.83 11.00
N GLN A 174 -10.39 1.64 12.07
CA GLN A 174 -11.07 1.35 13.33
C GLN A 174 -12.28 2.23 13.61
N LEU A 175 -12.28 3.49 13.15
CA LEU A 175 -13.28 4.50 13.55
C LEU A 175 -14.33 4.79 12.48
N ARG A 176 -14.32 4.11 11.33
CA ARG A 176 -15.39 4.19 10.33
C ARG A 176 -16.71 3.66 10.89
N PRO A 177 -17.86 4.26 10.53
CA PRO A 177 -19.13 4.02 11.21
C PRO A 177 -19.72 2.61 10.99
N ALA A 178 -19.45 1.97 9.85
CA ALA A 178 -19.97 0.65 9.56
C ALA A 178 -18.82 -0.37 9.41
N ARG A 179 -18.84 -1.40 10.28
CA ARG A 179 -17.84 -2.48 10.33
C ARG A 179 -18.53 -3.81 10.50
N ASP A 180 -18.03 -4.84 9.84
CA ASP A 180 -18.49 -6.21 10.06
C ASP A 180 -17.30 -7.13 10.37
N ALA A 181 -17.10 -7.41 11.67
CA ALA A 181 -16.01 -8.25 12.13
C ALA A 181 -16.19 -9.75 11.75
N LYS A 182 -17.42 -10.16 11.41
CA LYS A 182 -17.73 -11.57 11.06
C LYS A 182 -17.31 -11.91 9.63
N VAL A 183 -17.37 -10.93 8.72
CA VAL A 183 -17.03 -11.13 7.31
C VAL A 183 -15.52 -11.05 7.06
N GLY A 184 -14.75 -10.58 8.02
CA GLY A 184 -13.34 -10.23 7.83
C GLY A 184 -13.21 -8.93 7.05
N MET A 185 -12.38 -8.00 7.55
CA MET A 185 -12.24 -6.69 6.91
C MET A 185 -10.91 -6.59 6.18
N LEU A 186 -10.95 -6.16 4.92
CA LEU A 186 -9.77 -5.78 4.17
C LEU A 186 -9.04 -4.64 4.90
N PRO A 187 -7.73 -4.76 5.20
CA PRO A 187 -6.98 -3.66 5.77
C PRO A 187 -6.85 -2.49 4.78
N PRO A 188 -7.00 -1.21 5.19
CA PRO A 188 -6.80 -0.06 4.33
C PRO A 188 -5.46 -0.06 3.59
N LYS A 189 -4.37 -0.50 4.25
CA LYS A 189 -3.06 -0.66 3.62
C LYS A 189 -3.06 -1.63 2.45
N LEU A 190 -3.77 -2.74 2.58
CA LEU A 190 -3.87 -3.72 1.48
C LEU A 190 -4.74 -3.17 0.35
N ALA A 191 -5.86 -2.52 0.66
CA ALA A 191 -6.68 -1.87 -0.36
C ALA A 191 -5.87 -0.84 -1.17
N GLN A 192 -5.05 -0.03 -0.50
CA GLN A 192 -4.16 0.93 -1.13
C GLN A 192 -3.12 0.25 -2.03
N ILE A 193 -2.50 -0.85 -1.55
CA ILE A 193 -1.57 -1.66 -2.35
C ILE A 193 -2.26 -2.23 -3.60
N LEU A 194 -3.48 -2.76 -3.48
CA LEU A 194 -4.24 -3.29 -4.62
C LEU A 194 -4.49 -2.20 -5.67
N ILE A 195 -4.88 -1.00 -5.25
CA ILE A 195 -5.06 0.14 -6.15
C ILE A 195 -3.74 0.51 -6.83
N ASN A 196 -2.64 0.58 -6.08
CA ASN A 196 -1.32 0.93 -6.59
C ASN A 196 -0.79 -0.08 -7.61
N PHE A 197 -1.12 -1.35 -7.48
CA PHE A 197 -0.77 -2.37 -8.48
C PHE A 197 -1.42 -2.16 -9.85
N GLY A 198 -2.50 -1.39 -9.92
CA GLY A 198 -3.07 -0.93 -11.19
C GLY A 198 -2.17 0.03 -11.96
N GLY A 199 -1.18 0.64 -11.29
CA GLY A 199 -0.32 1.66 -11.86
C GLY A 199 -0.97 3.04 -11.89
N GLU A 200 -0.58 3.87 -12.84
CA GLU A 200 -1.21 5.17 -13.06
C GLU A 200 -2.52 4.98 -13.84
N ILE A 201 -3.56 5.64 -13.37
CA ILE A 201 -4.88 5.62 -13.95
C ILE A 201 -5.26 7.05 -14.29
N ASP A 202 -5.89 7.25 -15.44
CA ASP A 202 -6.47 8.55 -15.80
C ASP A 202 -7.45 9.02 -14.71
N GLU A 203 -7.32 10.26 -14.27
CA GLU A 203 -8.14 10.82 -13.19
C GLU A 203 -9.65 10.86 -13.51
N SER A 204 -10.02 10.83 -14.78
CA SER A 204 -11.42 10.76 -15.23
C SER A 204 -12.01 9.35 -15.16
N LYS A 205 -11.17 8.32 -15.14
CA LYS A 205 -11.59 6.92 -15.09
C LYS A 205 -11.85 6.49 -13.64
N LYS A 206 -12.75 5.52 -13.47
CA LYS A 206 -13.23 5.04 -12.18
C LYS A 206 -12.52 3.75 -11.73
N ILE A 207 -12.42 3.59 -10.43
CA ILE A 207 -12.02 2.31 -9.83
C ILE A 207 -13.27 1.52 -9.49
N LEU A 208 -13.35 0.29 -10.01
CA LEU A 208 -14.42 -0.66 -9.71
C LEU A 208 -13.95 -1.63 -8.61
N ASP A 209 -14.76 -1.77 -7.55
CA ASP A 209 -14.70 -2.89 -6.62
C ASP A 209 -15.99 -3.73 -6.72
N PRO A 210 -15.97 -4.90 -7.39
CA PRO A 210 -17.12 -5.78 -7.59
C PRO A 210 -17.47 -6.66 -6.39
N PHE A 211 -16.68 -6.62 -5.31
CA PHE A 211 -16.87 -7.32 -4.04
C PHE A 211 -16.69 -6.34 -2.88
N CYS A 212 -17.29 -5.15 -2.95
CA CYS A 212 -16.88 -4.00 -2.16
C CYS A 212 -17.13 -4.12 -0.64
N GLY A 213 -17.94 -5.08 -0.20
CA GLY A 213 -18.18 -5.34 1.21
C GLY A 213 -18.56 -4.07 1.98
N THR A 214 -17.70 -3.63 2.89
CA THR A 214 -17.88 -2.37 3.65
C THR A 214 -17.24 -1.15 2.99
N GLY A 215 -16.78 -1.26 1.74
CA GLY A 215 -16.29 -0.15 0.91
C GLY A 215 -14.85 0.30 1.19
N VAL A 216 -13.96 -0.57 1.63
CA VAL A 216 -12.58 -0.16 1.99
C VAL A 216 -11.78 0.26 0.76
N VAL A 217 -11.84 -0.51 -0.33
CA VAL A 217 -11.15 -0.15 -1.59
C VAL A 217 -11.70 1.17 -2.13
N LEU A 218 -13.02 1.37 -2.08
CA LEU A 218 -13.66 2.59 -2.56
C LEU A 218 -13.23 3.82 -1.72
N GLN A 219 -13.13 3.68 -0.40
CA GLN A 219 -12.62 4.75 0.48
C GLN A 219 -11.16 5.10 0.16
N GLU A 220 -10.27 4.10 0.01
CA GLU A 220 -8.87 4.34 -0.34
C GLU A 220 -8.75 4.95 -1.75
N ALA A 221 -9.57 4.53 -2.70
CA ALA A 221 -9.61 5.12 -4.04
C ALA A 221 -9.96 6.62 -4.01
N LEU A 222 -11.00 7.01 -3.27
CA LEU A 222 -11.39 8.41 -3.09
C LEU A 222 -10.29 9.24 -2.39
N ILE A 223 -9.62 8.68 -1.38
CA ILE A 223 -8.47 9.32 -0.72
C ILE A 223 -7.30 9.51 -1.69
N LEU A 224 -7.09 8.56 -2.60
CA LEU A 224 -6.07 8.63 -3.65
C LEU A 224 -6.49 9.53 -4.84
N GLY A 225 -7.67 10.14 -4.78
CA GLY A 225 -8.14 11.10 -5.78
C GLY A 225 -8.83 10.47 -6.98
N GLN A 226 -9.33 9.23 -6.88
CA GLN A 226 -9.99 8.49 -7.96
C GLN A 226 -11.50 8.33 -7.69
N PRO A 227 -12.36 8.57 -8.69
CA PRO A 227 -13.78 8.26 -8.59
C PRO A 227 -14.05 6.76 -8.57
N VAL A 228 -15.23 6.34 -8.06
CA VAL A 228 -15.49 4.94 -7.73
C VAL A 228 -16.81 4.41 -8.23
N ILE A 229 -16.86 3.09 -8.47
CA ILE A 229 -18.04 2.26 -8.64
C ILE A 229 -17.88 1.03 -7.74
N GLY A 230 -18.95 0.61 -7.07
CA GLY A 230 -18.91 -0.60 -6.24
C GLY A 230 -20.12 -1.49 -6.41
N SER A 231 -19.93 -2.79 -6.22
CA SER A 231 -21.06 -3.74 -6.10
C SER A 231 -20.74 -4.83 -5.08
N ASP A 232 -21.78 -5.42 -4.52
CA ASP A 232 -21.67 -6.60 -3.67
C ASP A 232 -22.97 -7.40 -3.74
N LEU A 233 -22.90 -8.70 -3.56
CA LEU A 233 -24.06 -9.58 -3.55
C LEU A 233 -25.00 -9.29 -2.37
N ASN A 234 -24.46 -8.85 -1.24
CA ASN A 234 -25.19 -8.65 0.00
C ASN A 234 -25.73 -7.21 0.13
N PRO A 235 -27.05 -6.97 0.10
CA PRO A 235 -27.65 -5.63 0.22
C PRO A 235 -27.22 -4.87 1.49
N ARG A 236 -26.99 -5.58 2.61
CA ARG A 236 -26.52 -4.97 3.85
C ARG A 236 -25.11 -4.38 3.70
N MET A 237 -24.27 -4.99 2.90
CA MET A 237 -22.93 -4.44 2.62
C MET A 237 -23.05 -3.14 1.84
N MET A 238 -24.03 -2.99 0.97
CA MET A 238 -24.27 -1.73 0.26
C MET A 238 -24.65 -0.58 1.20
N GLU A 239 -25.49 -0.86 2.20
CA GLU A 239 -25.81 0.13 3.24
C GLU A 239 -24.53 0.53 4.03
N TYR A 240 -23.69 -0.43 4.37
CA TYR A 240 -22.44 -0.18 5.11
C TYR A 240 -21.47 0.63 4.25
N THR A 241 -21.29 0.27 3.00
CA THR A 241 -20.47 1.02 2.04
C THR A 241 -20.96 2.46 1.92
N LYS A 242 -22.25 2.69 1.68
CA LYS A 242 -22.83 4.04 1.57
C LYS A 242 -22.61 4.86 2.85
N LYS A 243 -22.81 4.27 4.04
CA LYS A 243 -22.54 4.94 5.33
C LYS A 243 -21.06 5.33 5.48
N ASN A 244 -20.14 4.47 5.07
CA ASN A 244 -18.72 4.72 5.17
C ASN A 244 -18.24 5.78 4.16
N LEU A 245 -18.75 5.76 2.93
CA LEU A 245 -18.47 6.79 1.92
C LEU A 245 -19.06 8.16 2.31
N ASP A 246 -20.28 8.20 2.80
CA ASP A 246 -20.90 9.41 3.32
C ASP A 246 -20.09 10.02 4.46
N TRP A 247 -19.69 9.20 5.45
CA TRP A 247 -18.82 9.63 6.54
C TRP A 247 -17.47 10.17 6.05
N LEU A 248 -16.84 9.49 5.08
CA LEU A 248 -15.57 9.95 4.50
C LEU A 248 -15.73 11.33 3.85
N LEU A 249 -16.71 11.48 2.99
CA LEU A 249 -16.89 12.67 2.15
C LEU A 249 -17.47 13.87 2.91
N GLU A 250 -18.36 13.64 3.88
CA GLU A 250 -18.92 14.73 4.69
C GLU A 250 -18.07 15.14 5.88
N LYS A 251 -17.60 14.14 6.66
CA LYS A 251 -17.01 14.40 7.98
C LYS A 251 -15.49 14.35 7.98
N LYS A 252 -14.88 13.67 7.01
CA LYS A 252 -13.45 13.36 7.03
C LYS A 252 -12.69 13.78 5.77
N ALA A 253 -13.34 14.34 4.78
CA ALA A 253 -12.72 14.72 3.52
C ALA A 253 -11.49 15.61 3.71
N ARG A 254 -11.60 16.67 4.53
CA ARG A 254 -10.48 17.55 4.85
C ARG A 254 -9.36 16.84 5.61
N PHE A 255 -9.70 15.96 6.54
CA PHE A 255 -8.70 15.20 7.33
C PHE A 255 -7.87 14.25 6.47
N PHE A 256 -8.50 13.63 5.46
CA PHE A 256 -7.84 12.73 4.53
C PHE A 256 -7.31 13.42 3.26
N ASN A 257 -7.52 14.73 3.11
CA ASN A 257 -7.16 15.50 1.91
C ASN A 257 -7.84 14.96 0.62
N VAL A 258 -9.11 14.54 0.72
CA VAL A 258 -9.91 14.18 -0.46
C VAL A 258 -10.08 15.38 -1.34
N LYS A 259 -9.94 15.24 -2.66
CA LYS A 259 -10.10 16.31 -3.64
C LYS A 259 -11.49 16.94 -3.53
N PRO A 260 -11.63 18.29 -3.54
CA PRO A 260 -12.92 18.97 -3.44
C PRO A 260 -13.93 18.50 -4.49
N GLU A 261 -13.47 18.27 -5.73
CA GLU A 261 -14.29 17.83 -6.85
C GLU A 261 -14.95 16.46 -6.58
N LEU A 262 -14.26 15.56 -5.85
CA LEU A 262 -14.85 14.28 -5.45
C LEU A 262 -15.84 14.46 -4.29
N VAL A 263 -15.62 15.41 -3.40
CA VAL A 263 -16.57 15.72 -2.32
C VAL A 263 -17.90 16.24 -2.90
N GLU A 264 -17.85 17.11 -3.91
CA GLU A 264 -19.02 17.63 -4.61
C GLU A 264 -19.82 16.52 -5.31
N GLN A 265 -19.13 15.46 -5.78
CA GLN A 265 -19.75 14.31 -6.44
C GLN A 265 -20.29 13.24 -5.47
N LYS A 266 -20.33 13.50 -4.15
CA LYS A 266 -20.75 12.52 -3.14
C LYS A 266 -22.00 11.72 -3.52
N ASN A 267 -23.08 12.41 -3.89
CA ASN A 267 -24.34 11.75 -4.24
C ASN A 267 -24.22 10.85 -5.47
N GLN A 268 -23.36 11.20 -6.43
CA GLN A 268 -23.07 10.36 -7.59
C GLN A 268 -22.39 9.06 -7.14
N PHE A 269 -21.42 9.11 -6.22
CA PHE A 269 -20.76 7.91 -5.72
C PHE A 269 -21.70 7.03 -4.91
N LEU A 270 -22.53 7.60 -4.02
CA LEU A 270 -23.52 6.83 -3.26
C LEU A 270 -24.52 6.11 -4.18
N ASN A 271 -24.87 6.71 -5.32
CA ASN A 271 -25.72 6.11 -6.35
C ASN A 271 -24.98 5.13 -7.28
N SER A 272 -23.65 5.09 -7.22
CA SER A 272 -22.81 4.14 -7.97
C SER A 272 -22.47 2.87 -7.19
N ILE A 273 -23.21 2.60 -6.10
CA ILE A 273 -23.07 1.41 -5.26
C ILE A 273 -24.29 0.52 -5.47
N TYR A 274 -24.06 -0.67 -6.03
CA TYR A 274 -25.10 -1.56 -6.53
C TYR A 274 -25.14 -2.89 -5.77
N THR A 275 -26.32 -3.48 -5.63
CA THR A 275 -26.45 -4.90 -5.24
C THR A 275 -26.45 -5.75 -6.50
N GLY A 276 -25.56 -6.75 -6.56
CA GLY A 276 -25.48 -7.64 -7.72
C GLY A 276 -24.46 -8.75 -7.54
N ASP A 277 -24.65 -9.84 -8.25
CA ASP A 277 -23.69 -10.95 -8.32
C ASP A 277 -22.61 -10.62 -9.36
N ALA A 278 -21.36 -10.54 -8.95
CA ALA A 278 -20.25 -10.20 -9.83
C ALA A 278 -20.10 -11.17 -11.02
N THR A 279 -20.66 -12.37 -10.92
CA THR A 279 -20.59 -13.39 -11.99
C THR A 279 -21.51 -13.11 -13.19
N ASP A 280 -22.51 -12.23 -13.03
CA ASP A 280 -23.47 -11.88 -14.10
C ASP A 280 -23.90 -10.40 -14.11
N PHE A 281 -23.54 -9.62 -13.10
CA PHE A 281 -23.90 -8.21 -12.99
C PHE A 281 -23.33 -7.38 -14.14
N VAL A 282 -24.16 -6.49 -14.70
CA VAL A 282 -23.75 -5.52 -15.74
C VAL A 282 -23.48 -4.17 -15.08
N TRP A 283 -22.20 -3.77 -15.01
CA TRP A 283 -21.83 -2.49 -14.40
C TRP A 283 -22.23 -1.32 -15.30
N PRO A 284 -23.03 -0.37 -14.81
CA PRO A 284 -23.33 0.83 -15.57
C PRO A 284 -22.06 1.61 -15.90
N LYS A 285 -21.96 2.09 -17.15
CA LYS A 285 -20.79 2.87 -17.62
C LYS A 285 -19.46 2.12 -17.49
N ALA A 286 -19.44 0.84 -17.84
CA ALA A 286 -18.24 0.01 -17.76
C ALA A 286 -17.04 0.57 -18.57
N SER A 287 -17.28 1.34 -19.64
CA SER A 287 -16.26 2.06 -20.41
C SER A 287 -15.52 3.16 -19.61
N GLU A 288 -16.10 3.63 -18.50
CA GLU A 288 -15.44 4.59 -17.60
C GLU A 288 -14.52 3.89 -16.57
N ILE A 289 -14.46 2.55 -16.53
CA ILE A 289 -13.62 1.81 -15.61
C ILE A 289 -12.16 1.84 -16.10
N GLY A 290 -11.26 2.40 -15.30
CA GLY A 290 -9.83 2.45 -15.55
C GLY A 290 -9.02 1.46 -14.73
N LEU A 291 -9.61 0.90 -13.67
CA LEU A 291 -9.02 -0.13 -12.83
C LEU A 291 -10.11 -0.94 -12.14
N VAL A 292 -9.90 -2.24 -12.06
CA VAL A 292 -10.64 -3.11 -11.13
C VAL A 292 -9.70 -3.52 -10.01
N ALA A 293 -10.07 -3.23 -8.76
CA ALA A 293 -9.29 -3.59 -7.57
C ALA A 293 -10.21 -4.14 -6.49
N CYS A 294 -10.02 -5.39 -6.07
CA CYS A 294 -10.90 -6.02 -5.09
C CYS A 294 -10.25 -7.14 -4.29
N GLU A 295 -10.82 -7.41 -3.13
CA GLU A 295 -10.69 -8.68 -2.44
C GLU A 295 -11.84 -9.57 -2.88
N CYS A 296 -11.55 -10.62 -3.65
CA CYS A 296 -12.56 -11.59 -4.08
C CYS A 296 -13.10 -12.40 -2.89
N PHE A 297 -14.10 -13.23 -3.15
CA PHE A 297 -14.61 -14.17 -2.16
C PHE A 297 -13.50 -15.09 -1.62
N LEU A 298 -13.27 -15.06 -0.32
CA LEU A 298 -12.18 -15.79 0.35
C LEU A 298 -12.58 -17.18 0.89
N GLY A 299 -13.81 -17.61 0.66
CA GLY A 299 -14.37 -18.83 1.22
C GLY A 299 -14.93 -18.64 2.63
N SER A 300 -15.20 -19.75 3.29
CA SER A 300 -15.77 -19.78 4.65
C SER A 300 -14.74 -19.34 5.69
N PRO A 301 -15.14 -18.60 6.75
CA PRO A 301 -14.25 -18.28 7.86
C PRO A 301 -13.68 -19.54 8.52
N MET A 302 -12.37 -19.54 8.82
CA MET A 302 -11.67 -20.67 9.41
C MET A 302 -10.87 -20.26 10.64
N SER A 303 -10.92 -21.10 11.71
CA SER A 303 -10.14 -20.90 12.94
C SER A 303 -8.89 -21.79 13.04
N LYS A 304 -8.76 -22.76 12.15
CA LYS A 304 -7.61 -23.69 12.05
C LYS A 304 -7.39 -24.11 10.59
N PRO A 305 -6.19 -24.58 10.22
CA PRO A 305 -5.93 -25.12 8.88
C PRO A 305 -6.99 -26.17 8.49
N PRO A 306 -7.54 -26.06 7.27
CA PRO A 306 -8.57 -27.00 6.82
C PRO A 306 -7.97 -28.39 6.50
N VAL A 307 -8.72 -29.45 6.79
CA VAL A 307 -8.40 -30.76 6.28
C VAL A 307 -8.54 -30.83 4.76
N GLU A 308 -7.84 -31.76 4.10
CA GLU A 308 -7.70 -31.78 2.62
C GLU A 308 -9.04 -31.79 1.87
N ILE A 309 -10.03 -32.60 2.36
CA ILE A 309 -11.36 -32.66 1.74
C ILE A 309 -12.04 -31.28 1.77
N LYS A 310 -12.07 -30.64 2.94
CA LYS A 310 -12.67 -29.32 3.09
C LYS A 310 -11.93 -28.26 2.26
N LEU A 311 -10.59 -28.35 2.19
CA LEU A 311 -9.79 -27.45 1.38
C LEU A 311 -10.12 -27.57 -0.11
N LYS A 312 -10.33 -28.80 -0.60
CA LYS A 312 -10.72 -29.06 -1.99
C LYS A 312 -12.07 -28.42 -2.32
N ASP A 313 -13.06 -28.58 -1.46
CA ASP A 313 -14.40 -28.02 -1.65
C ASP A 313 -14.36 -26.47 -1.65
N GLU A 314 -13.64 -25.86 -0.69
CA GLU A 314 -13.47 -24.42 -0.63
C GLU A 314 -12.76 -23.87 -1.87
N LYS A 315 -11.70 -24.54 -2.33
CA LYS A 315 -11.01 -24.17 -3.57
C LYS A 315 -11.93 -24.20 -4.77
N GLN A 316 -12.73 -25.25 -4.91
CA GLN A 316 -13.66 -25.40 -6.02
C GLN A 316 -14.73 -24.29 -6.01
N ASN A 317 -15.27 -23.97 -4.84
CA ASN A 317 -16.27 -22.91 -4.70
C ASN A 317 -15.66 -21.51 -5.02
N CYS A 318 -14.51 -21.18 -4.42
CA CYS A 318 -13.82 -19.92 -4.71
C CYS A 318 -13.43 -19.80 -6.19
N LYS A 319 -12.89 -20.88 -6.77
CA LYS A 319 -12.53 -20.94 -8.20
C LYS A 319 -13.74 -20.63 -9.08
N ARG A 320 -14.89 -21.29 -8.84
CA ARG A 320 -16.12 -21.07 -9.61
C ARG A 320 -16.57 -19.60 -9.60
N ILE A 321 -16.58 -18.98 -8.42
CA ILE A 321 -17.02 -17.57 -8.27
C ILE A 321 -16.03 -16.63 -8.96
N ILE A 322 -14.72 -16.78 -8.71
CA ILE A 322 -13.69 -15.88 -9.22
C ILE A 322 -13.58 -15.98 -10.76
N LEU A 323 -13.59 -17.19 -11.32
CA LEU A 323 -13.55 -17.37 -12.77
C LEU A 323 -14.85 -16.89 -13.43
N GLY A 324 -16.02 -17.12 -12.80
CA GLY A 324 -17.30 -16.59 -13.25
C GLY A 324 -17.30 -15.05 -13.33
N PHE A 325 -16.80 -14.41 -12.27
CA PHE A 325 -16.60 -12.96 -12.23
C PHE A 325 -15.68 -12.47 -13.37
N LEU A 326 -14.48 -13.02 -13.49
CA LEU A 326 -13.51 -12.60 -14.51
C LEU A 326 -14.04 -12.79 -15.93
N LYS A 327 -14.77 -13.88 -16.18
CA LYS A 327 -15.44 -14.13 -17.47
C LYS A 327 -16.53 -13.10 -17.78
N ASN A 328 -17.30 -12.70 -16.78
CA ASN A 328 -18.30 -11.63 -16.92
C ASN A 328 -17.63 -10.27 -17.15
N LEU A 329 -16.61 -9.93 -16.35
CA LEU A 329 -15.87 -8.68 -16.41
C LEU A 329 -15.19 -8.47 -17.78
N ALA A 330 -14.58 -9.52 -18.36
CA ALA A 330 -13.89 -9.46 -19.63
C ALA A 330 -14.76 -8.95 -20.81
N LYS A 331 -16.09 -9.10 -20.72
CA LYS A 331 -17.02 -8.63 -21.73
C LYS A 331 -17.37 -7.14 -21.60
N GLN A 332 -16.98 -6.50 -20.50
CA GLN A 332 -17.48 -5.17 -20.14
C GLN A 332 -16.39 -4.10 -20.05
N ILE A 333 -15.18 -4.46 -19.69
CA ILE A 333 -14.05 -3.51 -19.56
C ILE A 333 -13.27 -3.38 -20.88
N GLU A 334 -12.61 -2.23 -21.05
CA GLU A 334 -11.74 -1.96 -22.20
C GLU A 334 -10.46 -2.81 -22.16
N ASP A 335 -9.84 -2.98 -23.33
CA ASP A 335 -8.53 -3.63 -23.45
C ASP A 335 -7.46 -2.85 -22.64
N ASP A 336 -6.42 -3.53 -22.18
CA ASP A 336 -5.36 -3.03 -21.31
C ASP A 336 -5.82 -2.55 -19.91
N THR A 337 -7.13 -2.60 -19.58
CA THR A 337 -7.61 -2.27 -18.24
C THR A 337 -6.92 -3.18 -17.21
N PRO A 338 -6.24 -2.61 -16.19
CA PRO A 338 -5.68 -3.39 -15.10
C PRO A 338 -6.78 -3.97 -14.21
N VAL A 339 -6.59 -5.22 -13.80
CA VAL A 339 -7.47 -5.97 -12.91
C VAL A 339 -6.63 -6.57 -11.79
N VAL A 340 -6.76 -6.03 -10.59
CA VAL A 340 -5.99 -6.43 -9.42
C VAL A 340 -6.91 -7.12 -8.43
N ILE A 341 -6.68 -8.42 -8.22
CA ILE A 341 -7.52 -9.24 -7.35
C ILE A 341 -6.71 -9.85 -6.22
N ALA A 342 -7.27 -9.86 -5.03
CA ALA A 342 -6.78 -10.63 -3.89
C ALA A 342 -7.65 -11.89 -3.76
N VAL A 343 -7.05 -13.06 -3.98
CA VAL A 343 -7.72 -14.36 -3.93
C VAL A 343 -7.25 -15.17 -2.72
N PRO A 344 -8.01 -16.14 -2.21
CA PRO A 344 -7.63 -16.87 -1.01
C PRO A 344 -6.41 -17.78 -1.23
N ALA A 345 -5.58 -17.85 -0.18
CA ALA A 345 -4.54 -18.84 0.00
C ALA A 345 -4.62 -19.37 1.44
N TRP A 346 -4.67 -20.68 1.62
CA TRP A 346 -4.92 -21.30 2.92
C TRP A 346 -3.64 -21.81 3.57
N LEU A 347 -3.45 -21.46 4.85
CA LEU A 347 -2.34 -21.95 5.65
C LEU A 347 -2.45 -23.47 5.81
N ARG A 348 -1.36 -24.19 5.57
CA ARG A 348 -1.20 -25.62 5.83
C ARG A 348 -0.53 -25.86 7.17
N GLU A 349 -0.57 -27.10 7.66
CA GLU A 349 0.06 -27.51 8.91
C GLU A 349 1.59 -27.34 8.90
N ASP A 350 2.22 -27.45 7.73
CA ASP A 350 3.66 -27.24 7.53
C ASP A 350 4.06 -25.75 7.47
N GLY A 351 3.12 -24.83 7.65
CA GLY A 351 3.34 -23.37 7.56
C GLY A 351 3.36 -22.80 6.14
N SER A 352 3.24 -23.63 5.10
CA SER A 352 3.12 -23.18 3.72
C SER A 352 1.69 -22.75 3.38
N TYR A 353 1.52 -22.03 2.26
CA TYR A 353 0.20 -21.63 1.78
C TYR A 353 -0.22 -22.44 0.54
N SER A 354 -1.42 -23.03 0.63
CA SER A 354 -2.08 -23.69 -0.50
C SER A 354 -2.81 -22.66 -1.34
N ARG A 355 -2.32 -22.40 -2.55
CA ARG A 355 -2.84 -21.39 -3.48
C ARG A 355 -4.02 -21.94 -4.29
N LEU A 356 -4.80 -21.02 -4.88
CA LEU A 356 -5.99 -21.41 -5.65
C LEU A 356 -5.67 -22.01 -7.03
N SER A 357 -4.51 -21.69 -7.62
CA SER A 357 -4.03 -22.24 -8.90
C SER A 357 -5.02 -22.02 -10.06
N ILE A 358 -5.29 -20.76 -10.39
CA ILE A 358 -6.25 -20.34 -11.44
C ILE A 358 -5.62 -19.54 -12.57
N ILE A 359 -4.29 -19.38 -12.58
CA ILE A 359 -3.61 -18.45 -13.50
C ILE A 359 -3.76 -18.91 -14.94
N ASP A 360 -3.67 -20.21 -15.22
CA ASP A 360 -3.78 -20.74 -16.59
C ASP A 360 -5.18 -20.46 -17.16
N GLU A 361 -6.23 -20.77 -16.40
CA GLU A 361 -7.61 -20.51 -16.83
C GLU A 361 -7.89 -19.00 -17.01
N ILE A 362 -7.28 -18.14 -16.18
CA ILE A 362 -7.40 -16.68 -16.34
C ILE A 362 -6.76 -16.22 -17.65
N THR A 363 -5.61 -16.80 -18.02
CA THR A 363 -4.93 -16.50 -19.27
C THR A 363 -5.79 -16.90 -20.48
N ASP A 364 -6.43 -18.07 -20.41
CA ASP A 364 -7.37 -18.54 -21.45
C ASP A 364 -8.61 -17.66 -21.60
N MET A 365 -8.98 -16.91 -20.55
CA MET A 365 -10.09 -15.95 -20.58
C MET A 365 -9.72 -14.58 -21.17
N GLY A 366 -8.50 -14.41 -21.68
CA GLY A 366 -8.04 -13.15 -22.28
C GLY A 366 -7.50 -12.14 -21.26
N TYR A 367 -6.79 -12.62 -20.26
CA TYR A 367 -6.02 -11.77 -19.35
C TYR A 367 -4.53 -12.12 -19.40
N ASN A 368 -3.68 -11.12 -19.32
CA ASN A 368 -2.24 -11.25 -19.18
C ASN A 368 -1.82 -11.02 -17.72
N LEU A 369 -1.00 -11.91 -17.18
CA LEU A 369 -0.42 -11.75 -15.84
C LEU A 369 0.70 -10.69 -15.87
N ALA A 370 0.61 -9.67 -15.06
CA ALA A 370 1.70 -8.73 -14.84
C ALA A 370 2.82 -9.38 -14.01
N LYS A 371 4.06 -9.08 -14.35
CA LYS A 371 5.25 -9.59 -13.65
C LYS A 371 6.01 -8.43 -13.04
N PHE A 372 6.54 -8.64 -11.84
CA PHE A 372 7.40 -7.70 -11.13
C PHE A 372 8.84 -8.19 -11.16
N GLN A 373 9.79 -7.28 -11.36
CA GLN A 373 11.19 -7.63 -11.51
C GLN A 373 11.76 -8.28 -10.23
N GLY A 374 12.36 -9.45 -10.39
CA GLY A 374 12.98 -10.18 -9.28
C GLY A 374 11.99 -10.79 -8.28
N LEU A 375 10.69 -10.81 -8.61
CA LEU A 375 9.63 -11.38 -7.77
C LEU A 375 8.90 -12.51 -8.51
N SER A 376 8.48 -13.49 -7.73
CA SER A 376 7.64 -14.60 -8.19
C SER A 376 6.21 -14.45 -7.67
N GLN A 377 5.26 -15.17 -8.26
CA GLN A 377 3.88 -15.16 -7.78
C GLN A 377 3.75 -15.68 -6.33
N SER A 378 4.66 -16.54 -5.86
CA SER A 378 4.69 -16.97 -4.45
C SER A 378 5.08 -15.87 -3.47
N ASP A 379 5.71 -14.78 -3.94
CA ASP A 379 6.06 -13.62 -3.14
C ASP A 379 4.87 -12.65 -2.95
N MET A 380 3.79 -12.86 -3.71
CA MET A 380 2.60 -11.99 -3.74
C MET A 380 1.52 -12.46 -2.75
N ILE A 381 1.90 -13.15 -1.67
CA ILE A 381 0.97 -13.59 -0.63
C ILE A 381 0.98 -12.59 0.54
N TYR A 382 -0.15 -11.91 0.71
CA TYR A 382 -0.38 -11.02 1.86
C TYR A 382 -1.02 -11.81 3.01
N TYR A 383 -0.33 -11.86 4.15
CA TYR A 383 -0.79 -12.56 5.35
C TYR A 383 -0.48 -11.79 6.63
N ARG A 384 -1.15 -12.13 7.70
CA ARG A 384 -0.81 -11.73 9.08
C ARG A 384 -0.49 -12.99 9.88
N GLU A 385 0.38 -12.85 10.86
CA GLU A 385 0.70 -13.95 11.76
C GLU A 385 -0.58 -14.50 12.41
N GLY A 386 -0.72 -15.84 12.43
CA GLY A 386 -1.92 -16.53 12.93
C GLY A 386 -3.14 -16.50 12.00
N GLN A 387 -3.06 -15.90 10.83
CA GLN A 387 -4.16 -15.87 9.86
C GLN A 387 -4.19 -17.15 9.01
N ILE A 388 -5.33 -17.85 9.04
CA ILE A 388 -5.51 -19.12 8.29
C ILE A 388 -5.74 -18.86 6.80
N VAL A 389 -6.52 -17.85 6.44
CA VAL A 389 -6.78 -17.49 5.05
C VAL A 389 -6.01 -16.23 4.70
N ALA A 390 -4.90 -16.39 3.98
CA ALA A 390 -4.11 -15.30 3.39
C ALA A 390 -4.71 -14.86 2.05
N ARG A 391 -4.13 -13.83 1.44
CA ARG A 391 -4.52 -13.27 0.14
C ARG A 391 -3.37 -13.40 -0.83
N GLU A 392 -3.52 -14.21 -1.87
CA GLU A 392 -2.64 -14.15 -3.02
C GLU A 392 -3.08 -12.98 -3.91
N ILE A 393 -2.18 -12.06 -4.21
CA ILE A 393 -2.48 -10.91 -5.07
C ILE A 393 -2.10 -11.29 -6.50
N ILE A 394 -3.07 -11.21 -7.41
CA ILE A 394 -2.91 -11.47 -8.82
C ILE A 394 -3.15 -10.15 -9.57
N VAL A 395 -2.16 -9.71 -10.32
CA VAL A 395 -2.22 -8.47 -11.10
C VAL A 395 -2.35 -8.83 -12.57
N LEU A 396 -3.44 -8.44 -13.18
CA LEU A 396 -3.82 -8.79 -14.53
C LEU A 396 -4.00 -7.54 -15.40
N ARG A 397 -3.88 -7.72 -16.70
CA ARG A 397 -4.36 -6.76 -17.71
C ARG A 397 -5.24 -7.50 -18.71
N LYS A 398 -6.37 -6.90 -19.09
CA LYS A 398 -7.20 -7.46 -20.14
C LYS A 398 -6.38 -7.47 -21.43
N SER A 399 -6.32 -8.63 -22.11
CA SER A 399 -5.63 -8.76 -23.40
C SER A 399 -6.34 -7.96 -24.47
N LYS A 400 -5.57 -7.39 -25.40
CA LYS A 400 -6.15 -6.84 -26.63
C LYS A 400 -6.87 -7.95 -27.38
N ALA A 401 -8.06 -7.66 -27.91
CA ALA A 401 -8.75 -8.58 -28.78
C ALA A 401 -7.79 -8.96 -29.92
N LYS A 402 -7.49 -10.24 -30.10
CA LYS A 402 -6.76 -10.69 -31.29
C LYS A 402 -7.66 -10.33 -32.46
N ASN A 403 -7.24 -9.37 -33.30
CA ASN A 403 -7.85 -9.19 -34.60
C ASN A 403 -7.69 -10.52 -35.35
N VAL A 404 -8.71 -11.34 -35.34
CA VAL A 404 -8.82 -12.47 -36.24
C VAL A 404 -9.07 -11.81 -37.60
N THR A 405 -7.97 -11.54 -38.33
CA THR A 405 -8.05 -11.29 -39.75
C THR A 405 -8.62 -12.56 -40.35
N CYS A 406 -9.92 -12.51 -40.73
CA CYS A 406 -10.56 -13.50 -41.61
C CYS A 406 -9.91 -13.51 -42.96
#